data_630ec6611b55b500750a025d8d5f5b4a
#
_entry.id   630ec6611b55b500750a025d8d5f5b4a
#
_cell.length_a   1.000
_cell.length_b   1.000
_cell.length_c   1.000
_cell.angle_alpha   90.00
_cell.angle_beta   90.00
_cell.angle_gamma   90.00
#
_symmetry.space_group_name_H-M   'P 1'
#
loop_
_entity.id
_entity.type
_entity.pdbx_description
1 polymer ?
#
loop_
_entity_poly.entity_id
_entity_poly.type
_entity_poly.pdbx_seq_one_letter_code
_entity_poly.pdbx_strand_id
1 'polypeptide(L)'
;MTSLAIAAVLQTAVLAAPPQDATTAAYNRSMQTGRPLVLLFGAEWCPACKVMQNQILPKVRQRGGMRDVEYAYVDVDQKPALAKRLLRGGSIPQLVRFDRQGDKWTPRYMIGTHQPEQVIQFLANDPTAKPRAPGQQR
;
A
#
# COMPACT_ATOMS: atom_id res chain seq x y z
N MET A 1 -49.03 11.90 -43.58
CA MET A 1 -48.66 10.70 -42.83
C MET A 1 -47.26 10.97 -42.28
N THR A 2 -47.19 11.50 -41.05
CA THR A 2 -45.94 11.93 -40.39
C THR A 2 -45.58 10.91 -39.32
N SER A 3 -44.52 10.10 -39.60
CA SER A 3 -44.00 9.15 -38.64
C SER A 3 -43.07 9.85 -37.66
N LEU A 4 -43.48 9.97 -36.39
CA LEU A 4 -42.61 10.41 -35.30
C LEU A 4 -41.77 9.21 -34.85
N ALA A 5 -40.47 9.28 -35.11
CA ALA A 5 -39.51 8.36 -34.51
C ALA A 5 -39.12 8.84 -33.11
N ILE A 6 -39.58 8.15 -32.09
CA ILE A 6 -39.19 8.40 -30.70
C ILE A 6 -37.83 7.72 -30.47
N ALA A 7 -36.76 8.53 -30.43
CA ALA A 7 -35.43 8.07 -30.03
C ALA A 7 -35.41 7.96 -28.51
N ALA A 8 -35.47 6.73 -27.99
CA ALA A 8 -35.27 6.45 -26.58
C ALA A 8 -33.77 6.59 -26.24
N VAL A 9 -33.42 7.70 -25.59
CA VAL A 9 -32.08 7.91 -25.02
C VAL A 9 -31.98 7.06 -23.74
N LEU A 10 -31.32 5.91 -23.81
CA LEU A 10 -30.93 5.12 -22.63
C LEU A 10 -29.82 5.88 -21.90
N GLN A 11 -30.19 6.64 -20.88
CA GLN A 11 -29.24 7.21 -19.92
C GLN A 11 -28.77 6.09 -19.01
N THR A 12 -27.60 5.51 -19.31
CA THR A 12 -26.90 4.64 -18.39
C THR A 12 -26.38 5.49 -17.24
N ALA A 13 -27.07 5.45 -16.10
CA ALA A 13 -26.57 6.01 -14.85
C ALA A 13 -25.33 5.22 -14.44
N VAL A 14 -24.15 5.79 -14.65
CA VAL A 14 -22.91 5.28 -14.08
C VAL A 14 -23.02 5.49 -12.58
N LEU A 15 -23.37 4.44 -11.85
CA LEU A 15 -23.32 4.40 -10.39
C LEU A 15 -21.83 4.54 -9.99
N ALA A 16 -21.42 5.76 -9.67
CA ALA A 16 -20.10 6.02 -9.11
C ALA A 16 -20.00 5.25 -7.78
N ALA A 17 -19.07 4.30 -7.71
CA ALA A 17 -18.78 3.62 -6.46
C ALA A 17 -18.35 4.65 -5.41
N PRO A 18 -18.76 4.48 -4.13
CA PRO A 18 -18.37 5.40 -3.07
C PRO A 18 -16.85 5.49 -2.99
N PRO A 19 -16.28 6.66 -2.63
CA PRO A 19 -14.85 6.82 -2.49
C PRO A 19 -14.31 5.84 -1.44
N GLN A 20 -13.48 4.91 -1.88
CA GLN A 20 -12.84 3.95 -0.99
C GLN A 20 -11.69 4.65 -0.25
N ASP A 21 -11.53 4.37 1.03
CA ASP A 21 -10.36 4.85 1.76
C ASP A 21 -9.06 4.25 1.17
N ALA A 22 -7.94 4.97 1.34
CA ALA A 22 -6.67 4.62 0.73
C ALA A 22 -6.18 3.20 1.09
N THR A 23 -6.48 2.74 2.30
CA THR A 23 -6.10 1.40 2.78
C THR A 23 -6.87 0.32 2.03
N THR A 24 -8.19 0.48 1.92
CA THR A 24 -9.06 -0.44 1.17
C THR A 24 -8.69 -0.44 -0.31
N ALA A 25 -8.42 0.72 -0.89
CA ALA A 25 -8.02 0.83 -2.28
C ALA A 25 -6.67 0.10 -2.53
N ALA A 26 -5.67 0.27 -1.66
CA ALA A 26 -4.39 -0.42 -1.78
C ALA A 26 -4.55 -1.95 -1.61
N TYR A 27 -5.36 -2.39 -0.66
CA TYR A 27 -5.68 -3.81 -0.49
C TYR A 27 -6.32 -4.40 -1.75
N ASN A 28 -7.35 -3.75 -2.30
CA ASN A 28 -8.02 -4.22 -3.51
C ASN A 28 -7.06 -4.31 -4.71
N ARG A 29 -6.18 -3.30 -4.89
CA ARG A 29 -5.15 -3.36 -5.93
C ARG A 29 -4.17 -4.51 -5.71
N SER A 30 -3.75 -4.74 -4.47
CA SER A 30 -2.89 -5.88 -4.12
C SER A 30 -3.55 -7.22 -4.47
N MET A 31 -4.85 -7.35 -4.19
CA MET A 31 -5.62 -8.55 -4.58
C MET A 31 -5.69 -8.75 -6.10
N GLN A 32 -5.81 -7.67 -6.86
CA GLN A 32 -5.92 -7.71 -8.33
C GLN A 32 -4.57 -7.93 -9.01
N THR A 33 -3.51 -7.29 -8.49
CA THR A 33 -2.18 -7.30 -9.13
C THR A 33 -1.27 -8.43 -8.66
N GLY A 34 -1.57 -9.01 -7.48
CA GLY A 34 -0.68 -9.94 -6.80
C GLY A 34 0.54 -9.29 -6.15
N ARG A 35 0.66 -7.96 -6.20
CA ARG A 35 1.76 -7.23 -5.58
C ARG A 35 1.61 -7.22 -4.06
N PRO A 36 2.72 -7.21 -3.30
CA PRO A 36 2.68 -7.07 -1.85
C PRO A 36 1.95 -5.79 -1.43
N LEU A 37 1.19 -5.88 -0.34
CA LEU A 37 0.58 -4.73 0.31
C LEU A 37 1.55 -4.16 1.34
N VAL A 38 1.79 -2.86 1.30
CA VAL A 38 2.65 -2.14 2.24
C VAL A 38 1.84 -1.06 2.94
N LEU A 39 1.80 -1.11 4.26
CA LEU A 39 1.10 -0.14 5.09
C LEU A 39 2.11 0.57 6.00
N LEU A 40 2.14 1.91 5.94
CA LEU A 40 2.84 2.72 6.93
C LEU A 40 1.84 3.16 8.01
N PHE A 41 2.04 2.67 9.22
CA PHE A 41 1.26 3.10 10.38
C PHE A 41 1.95 4.28 11.06
N GLY A 42 1.17 5.33 11.31
CA GLY A 42 1.64 6.55 11.95
C GLY A 42 0.50 7.35 12.58
N ALA A 43 0.81 8.56 13.04
CA ALA A 43 -0.15 9.51 13.57
C ALA A 43 0.31 10.96 13.32
N GLU A 44 -0.63 11.90 13.32
CA GLU A 44 -0.35 13.32 13.12
C GLU A 44 0.58 13.92 14.18
N TRP A 45 0.49 13.45 15.41
CA TRP A 45 1.33 13.91 16.53
C TRP A 45 2.73 13.26 16.58
N CYS A 46 3.04 12.34 15.69
CA CYS A 46 4.29 11.56 15.69
C CYS A 46 5.33 12.18 14.75
N PRO A 47 6.38 12.87 15.25
CA PRO A 47 7.42 13.51 14.41
C PRO A 47 8.17 12.50 13.54
N ALA A 48 8.53 11.33 14.07
CA ALA A 48 9.21 10.26 13.36
C ALA A 48 8.36 9.69 12.21
N CYS A 49 7.03 9.63 12.39
CA CYS A 49 6.09 9.23 11.35
C CYS A 49 6.08 10.23 10.20
N LYS A 50 6.13 11.54 10.49
CA LYS A 50 6.22 12.59 9.47
C LYS A 50 7.53 12.54 8.70
N VAL A 51 8.64 12.21 9.35
CA VAL A 51 9.92 12.00 8.68
C VAL A 51 9.82 10.83 7.70
N MET A 52 9.29 9.69 8.13
CA MET A 52 9.07 8.53 7.25
C MET A 52 8.18 8.89 6.07
N GLN A 53 7.02 9.51 6.32
CA GLN A 53 6.02 9.81 5.31
C GLN A 53 6.46 10.89 4.32
N ASN A 54 7.09 11.97 4.81
CA ASN A 54 7.32 13.19 4.02
C ASN A 54 8.76 13.33 3.51
N GLN A 55 9.71 12.58 4.05
CA GLN A 55 11.12 12.67 3.66
C GLN A 55 11.69 11.36 3.14
N ILE A 56 11.44 10.26 3.83
CA ILE A 56 12.05 8.96 3.48
C ILE A 56 11.30 8.29 2.33
N LEU A 57 9.98 8.08 2.46
CA LEU A 57 9.20 7.40 1.43
C LEU A 57 9.17 8.13 0.08
N PRO A 58 9.15 9.47 -0.01
CA PRO A 58 9.30 10.15 -1.29
C PRO A 58 10.63 9.84 -1.99
N LYS A 59 11.75 9.75 -1.26
CA LYS A 59 13.06 9.36 -1.80
C LYS A 59 13.06 7.89 -2.28
N VAL A 60 12.44 7.00 -1.50
CA VAL A 60 12.25 5.60 -1.89
C VAL A 60 11.47 5.50 -3.20
N ARG A 61 10.39 6.27 -3.34
CA ARG A 61 9.56 6.32 -4.55
C ARG A 61 10.33 6.86 -5.75
N GLN A 62 11.07 7.95 -5.59
CA GLN A 62 11.91 8.54 -6.65
C GLN A 62 12.94 7.55 -7.18
N ARG A 63 13.48 6.69 -6.31
CA ARG A 63 14.45 5.64 -6.67
C ARG A 63 13.80 4.35 -7.17
N GLY A 64 12.48 4.34 -7.34
CA GLY A 64 11.73 3.19 -7.86
C GLY A 64 11.48 2.07 -6.85
N GLY A 65 11.79 2.26 -5.56
CA GLY A 65 11.64 1.23 -4.52
C GLY A 65 10.19 0.86 -4.17
N MET A 66 9.21 1.61 -4.71
CA MET A 66 7.79 1.34 -4.48
C MET A 66 7.03 0.88 -5.74
N ARG A 67 7.74 0.54 -6.83
CA ARG A 67 7.09 0.16 -8.11
C ARG A 67 6.31 -1.13 -8.04
N ASP A 68 6.79 -2.08 -7.25
CA ASP A 68 6.27 -3.45 -7.21
C ASP A 68 5.47 -3.74 -5.93
N VAL A 69 4.98 -2.70 -5.27
CA VAL A 69 4.14 -2.81 -4.07
C VAL A 69 2.92 -1.91 -4.18
N GLU A 70 1.85 -2.28 -3.50
CA GLU A 70 0.68 -1.43 -3.28
C GLU A 70 0.79 -0.79 -1.89
N TYR A 71 0.69 0.53 -1.82
CA TYR A 71 0.98 1.29 -0.61
C TYR A 71 -0.22 2.10 -0.12
N ALA A 72 -0.37 2.16 1.21
CA ALA A 72 -1.21 3.14 1.89
C ALA A 72 -0.62 3.58 3.23
N TYR A 73 -0.94 4.80 3.63
CA TYR A 73 -0.73 5.30 4.99
C TYR A 73 -1.96 4.99 5.86
N VAL A 74 -1.71 4.58 7.10
CA VAL A 74 -2.75 4.27 8.08
C VAL A 74 -2.53 5.14 9.31
N ASP A 75 -3.44 6.06 9.56
CA ASP A 75 -3.48 6.81 10.82
C ASP A 75 -4.05 5.92 11.91
N VAL A 76 -3.26 5.68 12.96
CA VAL A 76 -3.64 4.77 14.05
C VAL A 76 -4.78 5.31 14.91
N ASP A 77 -4.94 6.64 14.95
CA ASP A 77 -6.03 7.29 15.70
C ASP A 77 -7.35 7.22 14.94
N GLN A 78 -7.29 7.25 13.60
CA GLN A 78 -8.46 7.10 12.75
C GLN A 78 -8.87 5.64 12.55
N LYS A 79 -7.91 4.70 12.61
CA LYS A 79 -8.13 3.27 12.41
C LYS A 79 -7.58 2.41 13.56
N PRO A 80 -8.02 2.65 14.81
CA PRO A 80 -7.44 1.99 15.99
C PRO A 80 -7.65 0.47 15.98
N ALA A 81 -8.76 -0.02 15.47
CA ALA A 81 -9.03 -1.46 15.38
C ALA A 81 -8.07 -2.15 14.40
N LEU A 82 -7.77 -1.52 13.26
CA LEU A 82 -6.83 -2.04 12.28
C LEU A 82 -5.40 -2.01 12.84
N ALA A 83 -5.02 -0.89 13.48
CA ALA A 83 -3.72 -0.73 14.13
C ALA A 83 -3.51 -1.81 15.20
N LYS A 84 -4.48 -2.02 16.09
CA LYS A 84 -4.42 -3.05 17.14
C LYS A 84 -4.21 -4.46 16.57
N ARG A 85 -4.81 -4.76 15.42
CA ARG A 85 -4.71 -6.09 14.79
C ARG A 85 -3.41 -6.31 14.04
N LEU A 86 -2.84 -5.27 13.43
CA LEU A 86 -1.75 -5.40 12.47
C LEU A 86 -0.40 -4.91 13.00
N LEU A 87 -0.37 -4.04 14.01
CA LEU A 87 0.88 -3.58 14.60
C LEU A 87 1.51 -4.64 15.52
N ARG A 88 2.82 -4.67 15.50
CA ARG A 88 3.61 -5.45 16.46
C ARG A 88 4.05 -4.51 17.59
N GLY A 89 3.44 -4.69 18.77
CA GLY A 89 3.63 -3.75 19.88
C GLY A 89 2.98 -2.39 19.65
N GLY A 90 3.30 -1.39 20.47
CA GLY A 90 2.66 -0.06 20.47
C GLY A 90 3.45 1.04 19.76
N SER A 91 4.62 0.74 19.18
CA SER A 91 5.50 1.77 18.62
C SER A 91 5.13 2.13 17.19
N ILE A 92 5.16 3.41 16.87
CA ILE A 92 5.04 3.96 15.51
C ILE A 92 6.25 4.89 15.23
N PRO A 93 6.68 5.07 13.97
CA PRO A 93 6.12 4.49 12.76
C PRO A 93 6.42 2.99 12.63
N GLN A 94 5.53 2.24 12.01
CA GLN A 94 5.80 0.89 11.54
C GLN A 94 5.45 0.78 10.06
N LEU A 95 6.40 0.30 9.26
CA LEU A 95 6.17 -0.10 7.89
C LEU A 95 5.95 -1.61 7.88
N VAL A 96 4.75 -2.03 7.50
CA VAL A 96 4.37 -3.44 7.46
C VAL A 96 4.18 -3.85 6.01
N ARG A 97 4.94 -4.85 5.57
CA ARG A 97 4.78 -5.46 4.26
C ARG A 97 4.08 -6.81 4.42
N PHE A 98 3.02 -7.00 3.66
CA PHE A 98 2.27 -8.25 3.57
C PHE A 98 2.56 -8.92 2.24
N ASP A 99 3.23 -10.05 2.30
CA ASP A 99 3.46 -10.91 1.13
C ASP A 99 2.36 -11.97 1.07
N ARG A 100 1.80 -12.20 -0.12
CA ARG A 100 0.72 -13.15 -0.33
C ARG A 100 1.20 -14.41 -1.02
N GLN A 101 0.85 -15.57 -0.46
CA GLN A 101 1.08 -16.89 -1.05
C GLN A 101 -0.25 -17.66 -1.05
N GLY A 102 -0.90 -17.74 -2.21
CA GLY A 102 -2.27 -18.25 -2.30
C GLY A 102 -3.22 -17.42 -1.45
N ASP A 103 -3.87 -18.04 -0.48
CA ASP A 103 -4.79 -17.35 0.46
C ASP A 103 -4.13 -16.87 1.74
N LYS A 104 -2.83 -17.15 1.90
CA LYS A 104 -2.09 -16.81 3.12
C LYS A 104 -1.33 -15.49 2.95
N TRP A 105 -1.47 -14.61 3.95
CA TRP A 105 -0.71 -13.38 4.09
C TRP A 105 0.37 -13.52 5.15
N THR A 106 1.60 -13.15 4.82
CA THR A 106 2.74 -13.19 5.74
C THR A 106 3.23 -11.76 5.97
N PRO A 107 3.09 -11.22 7.20
CA PRO A 107 3.55 -9.87 7.50
C PRO A 107 5.05 -9.85 7.81
N ARG A 108 5.74 -8.81 7.34
CA ARG A 108 7.09 -8.42 7.77
C ARG A 108 7.06 -6.99 8.27
N TYR A 109 7.88 -6.68 9.26
CA TYR A 109 7.83 -5.43 10.00
C TYR A 109 9.15 -4.69 9.95
N MET A 110 9.08 -3.37 9.74
CA MET A 110 10.17 -2.44 9.92
C MET A 110 9.68 -1.36 10.89
N ILE A 111 10.28 -1.31 12.09
CA ILE A 111 9.82 -0.45 13.19
C ILE A 111 10.77 0.73 13.32
N GLY A 112 10.21 1.92 13.44
CA GLY A 112 10.97 3.16 13.58
C GLY A 112 11.32 3.83 12.26
N THR A 113 12.16 4.86 12.33
CA THR A 113 12.65 5.60 11.18
C THR A 113 13.89 4.94 10.61
N HIS A 114 13.90 4.73 9.29
CA HIS A 114 15.00 4.10 8.57
C HIS A 114 15.44 4.95 7.39
N GLN A 115 16.69 4.76 6.94
CA GLN A 115 17.19 5.43 5.75
C GLN A 115 16.52 4.87 4.47
N PRO A 116 16.45 5.66 3.38
CA PRO A 116 15.82 5.22 2.14
C PRO A 116 16.35 3.90 1.60
N GLU A 117 17.66 3.67 1.71
CA GLU A 117 18.32 2.44 1.25
C GLU A 117 17.81 1.20 2.00
N GLN A 118 17.66 1.32 3.32
CA GLN A 118 17.13 0.25 4.17
C GLN A 118 15.68 -0.08 3.82
N VAL A 119 14.87 0.97 3.57
CA VAL A 119 13.47 0.81 3.16
C VAL A 119 13.39 0.15 1.79
N ILE A 120 14.19 0.59 0.81
CA ILE A 120 14.25 -0.02 -0.52
C ILE A 120 14.61 -1.51 -0.42
N GLN A 121 15.62 -1.84 0.38
CA GLN A 121 16.02 -3.22 0.58
C GLN A 121 14.92 -4.06 1.25
N PHE A 122 14.24 -3.51 2.25
CA PHE A 122 13.10 -4.17 2.90
C PHE A 122 11.95 -4.41 1.94
N LEU A 123 11.65 -3.45 1.06
CA LEU A 123 10.59 -3.56 0.06
C LEU A 123 10.98 -4.47 -1.12
N ALA A 124 12.26 -4.59 -1.44
CA ALA A 124 12.75 -5.45 -2.52
C ALA A 124 12.87 -6.93 -2.11
N ASN A 125 13.04 -7.23 -0.82
CA ASN A 125 13.22 -8.60 -0.34
C ASN A 125 11.89 -9.36 -0.42
N ASP A 126 11.78 -10.22 -1.42
CA ASP A 126 10.73 -11.22 -1.53
C ASP A 126 11.20 -12.49 -0.79
N PRO A 127 10.51 -12.91 0.29
CA PRO A 127 10.87 -14.13 1.01
C PRO A 127 10.69 -15.40 0.16
N THR A 128 9.98 -15.29 -0.97
CA THR A 128 9.76 -16.38 -1.92
C THR A 128 10.73 -16.34 -3.09
N ALA A 129 11.43 -15.22 -3.29
CA ALA A 129 12.43 -15.10 -4.32
C ALA A 129 13.64 -15.98 -3.98
N LYS A 130 13.89 -16.95 -4.83
CA LYS A 130 15.15 -17.71 -4.83
C LYS A 130 16.33 -16.70 -4.79
N PRO A 131 17.37 -16.94 -3.96
CA PRO A 131 18.53 -16.06 -3.88
C PRO A 131 19.05 -15.77 -5.29
N ARG A 132 19.06 -14.50 -5.69
CA ARG A 132 19.71 -14.09 -6.95
C ARG A 132 21.20 -14.35 -6.81
N ALA A 133 21.76 -15.10 -7.75
CA ALA A 133 23.18 -15.32 -7.82
C ALA A 133 23.93 -13.96 -7.87
N PRO A 134 25.07 -13.81 -7.19
CA PRO A 134 25.86 -12.60 -7.24
C PRO A 134 26.31 -12.37 -8.69
N GLY A 135 25.83 -11.28 -9.33
CA GLY A 135 26.20 -10.90 -10.70
C GLY A 135 25.09 -10.42 -11.62
N GLN A 136 23.81 -10.48 -11.23
CA GLN A 136 22.69 -9.94 -12.03
C GLN A 136 22.17 -8.62 -11.45
N GLN A 137 23.01 -7.60 -11.50
CA GLN A 137 22.55 -6.21 -11.44
C GLN A 137 22.41 -5.70 -12.88
N ARG A 138 21.18 -5.43 -13.28
CA ARG A 138 20.87 -4.58 -14.42
C ARG A 138 20.17 -3.33 -13.94
#